data_a8f5b594b3fdff71d86342b2b434b038
#
_entry.id   a8f5b594b3fdff71d86342b2b434b038
#
_cell.length_a   1.000
_cell.length_b   1.000
_cell.length_c   1.000
_cell.angle_alpha   90.00
_cell.angle_beta   90.00
_cell.angle_gamma   90.00
#
_symmetry.space_group_name_H-M   'P 1'
#
loop_
_entity.id
_entity.type
_entity.pdbx_description
1 polymer ?
#
loop_
_entity_poly.entity_id
_entity_poly.type
_entity_poly.pdbx_seq_one_letter_code
_entity_poly.pdbx_strand_id
1 'polypeptide(L)'
;MVREYTWAVFDIDDTLYPASCGLWFEVRDRIHQYMVEVVGVPEDKAASQRETYFRKYGTSLAGLQNDYNDFDTDGYVEYVHDVPYKNYIGTNVDLIREMEAVPLQKAVFTNSDRNHAANVLSALGIDEYFSVIVDVYASKFIPKPAKGSFDALFERLDADPSECVFLDDQERNLDMAKSLGMTTILVRHEGEGDTSADYCVSNVLEGCSVVRKLCV
;
A
#
# COMPACT_ATOMS: atom_id res chain seq x y z
N MET A 1 -29.80 0.33 -7.73
CA MET A 1 -29.05 1.41 -8.39
C MET A 1 -27.72 0.78 -8.81
N VAL A 2 -27.28 0.99 -10.04
CA VAL A 2 -25.94 0.61 -10.51
C VAL A 2 -24.97 1.55 -9.80
N ARG A 3 -23.90 1.02 -9.16
CA ARG A 3 -22.84 1.86 -8.59
C ARG A 3 -22.07 2.52 -9.74
N GLU A 4 -21.86 3.81 -9.65
CA GLU A 4 -21.01 4.55 -10.58
C GLU A 4 -19.66 4.74 -9.90
N TYR A 5 -18.61 4.15 -10.45
CA TYR A 5 -17.26 4.26 -9.92
C TYR A 5 -16.52 5.39 -10.61
N THR A 6 -15.72 6.14 -9.86
CA THR A 6 -14.88 7.23 -10.35
C THR A 6 -13.40 6.95 -10.10
N TRP A 7 -13.06 6.21 -9.05
CA TRP A 7 -11.68 5.95 -8.65
C TRP A 7 -11.37 4.46 -8.51
N ALA A 8 -10.22 4.06 -9.06
CA ALA A 8 -9.50 2.84 -8.71
C ALA A 8 -8.31 3.22 -7.82
N VAL A 9 -8.33 2.76 -6.57
CA VAL A 9 -7.32 3.04 -5.55
C VAL A 9 -6.46 1.81 -5.37
N PHE A 10 -5.15 1.96 -5.41
CA PHE A 10 -4.20 0.86 -5.31
C PHE A 10 -3.28 1.06 -4.12
N ASP A 11 -3.10 0.02 -3.31
CA ASP A 11 -1.91 -0.10 -2.49
C ASP A 11 -0.69 -0.41 -3.38
N ILE A 12 0.51 -0.31 -2.84
CA ILE A 12 1.77 -0.50 -3.58
C ILE A 12 2.41 -1.84 -3.24
N ASP A 13 2.87 -1.96 -2.00
CA ASP A 13 3.76 -3.04 -1.58
C ASP A 13 2.99 -4.36 -1.52
N ASP A 14 3.52 -5.38 -2.21
CA ASP A 14 2.87 -6.69 -2.36
C ASP A 14 1.47 -6.64 -3.05
N THR A 15 1.10 -5.49 -3.64
CA THR A 15 -0.13 -5.29 -4.42
C THR A 15 0.18 -5.02 -5.90
N LEU A 16 0.90 -3.94 -6.24
CA LEU A 16 1.29 -3.62 -7.63
C LEU A 16 2.40 -4.53 -8.18
N TYR A 17 3.13 -5.17 -7.31
CA TYR A 17 4.14 -6.19 -7.62
C TYR A 17 4.03 -7.34 -6.61
N PRO A 18 4.43 -8.58 -6.98
CA PRO A 18 4.29 -9.72 -6.07
C PRO A 18 5.38 -9.72 -4.99
N ALA A 19 5.04 -10.18 -3.78
CA ALA A 19 5.98 -10.37 -2.67
C ALA A 19 7.22 -11.22 -3.07
N SER A 20 7.03 -12.16 -4.00
CA SER A 20 8.09 -13.03 -4.52
C SER A 20 9.23 -12.31 -5.25
N CYS A 21 9.03 -11.02 -5.65
CA CYS A 21 10.11 -10.23 -6.23
C CYS A 21 11.20 -9.85 -5.22
N GLY A 22 10.87 -9.84 -3.93
CA GLY A 22 11.83 -9.58 -2.85
C GLY A 22 12.00 -8.12 -2.45
N LEU A 23 11.39 -7.16 -3.13
CA LEU A 23 11.55 -5.72 -2.82
C LEU A 23 11.10 -5.41 -1.39
N TRP A 24 9.90 -5.89 -0.99
CA TRP A 24 9.42 -5.66 0.36
C TRP A 24 10.28 -6.36 1.43
N PHE A 25 10.90 -7.48 1.11
CA PHE A 25 11.86 -8.12 2.02
C PHE A 25 13.09 -7.23 2.26
N GLU A 26 13.62 -6.57 1.22
CA GLU A 26 14.72 -5.61 1.35
C GLU A 26 14.34 -4.43 2.24
N VAL A 27 13.19 -3.79 1.99
CA VAL A 27 12.68 -2.69 2.84
C VAL A 27 12.53 -3.17 4.30
N ARG A 28 11.98 -4.35 4.50
CA ARG A 28 11.80 -4.93 5.83
C ARG A 28 13.13 -5.19 6.55
N ASP A 29 14.14 -5.62 5.82
CA ASP A 29 15.48 -5.86 6.40
C ASP A 29 16.14 -4.52 6.74
N ARG A 30 15.95 -3.47 5.95
CA ARG A 30 16.42 -2.12 6.29
C ARG A 30 15.68 -1.53 7.50
N ILE A 31 14.39 -1.79 7.67
CA ILE A 31 13.65 -1.46 8.89
C ILE A 31 14.31 -2.14 10.10
N HIS A 32 14.63 -3.43 9.98
CA HIS A 32 15.30 -4.18 11.05
C HIS A 32 16.67 -3.57 11.39
N GLN A 33 17.49 -3.29 10.38
CA GLN A 33 18.82 -2.66 10.55
C GLN A 33 18.69 -1.28 11.22
N TYR A 34 17.78 -0.43 10.79
CA TYR A 34 17.54 0.87 11.41
C TYR A 34 17.17 0.76 12.89
N MET A 35 16.29 -0.18 13.23
CA MET A 35 15.90 -0.44 14.62
C MET A 35 17.09 -0.84 15.49
N VAL A 36 18.01 -1.64 14.96
CA VAL A 36 19.20 -2.11 15.69
C VAL A 36 20.28 -1.04 15.74
N GLU A 37 20.68 -0.52 14.58
CA GLU A 37 21.89 0.30 14.45
C GLU A 37 21.66 1.77 14.86
N VAL A 38 20.45 2.31 14.59
CA VAL A 38 20.14 3.73 14.84
C VAL A 38 19.33 3.89 16.12
N VAL A 39 18.26 3.09 16.29
CA VAL A 39 17.40 3.19 17.47
C VAL A 39 18.01 2.51 18.69
N GLY A 40 18.89 1.50 18.50
CA GLY A 40 19.55 0.75 19.58
C GLY A 40 18.67 -0.37 20.16
N VAL A 41 17.70 -0.87 19.41
CA VAL A 41 16.92 -2.05 19.80
C VAL A 41 17.85 -3.27 19.79
N PRO A 42 17.87 -4.11 20.84
CA PRO A 42 18.67 -5.32 20.83
C PRO A 42 18.32 -6.22 19.63
N GLU A 43 19.36 -6.75 18.96
CA GLU A 43 19.25 -7.58 17.75
C GLU A 43 18.25 -8.72 17.92
N ASP A 44 18.32 -9.43 19.06
CA ASP A 44 17.45 -10.56 19.40
C ASP A 44 15.98 -10.17 19.62
N LYS A 45 15.68 -8.88 19.76
CA LYS A 45 14.33 -8.34 20.00
C LYS A 45 13.76 -7.60 18.79
N ALA A 46 14.57 -7.12 17.88
CA ALA A 46 14.15 -6.23 16.81
C ALA A 46 13.06 -6.86 15.92
N ALA A 47 13.19 -8.12 15.55
CA ALA A 47 12.17 -8.81 14.73
C ALA A 47 10.82 -8.93 15.44
N SER A 48 10.81 -9.32 16.73
CA SER A 48 9.58 -9.46 17.51
C SER A 48 8.93 -8.11 17.83
N GLN A 49 9.74 -7.07 18.05
CA GLN A 49 9.26 -5.70 18.28
C GLN A 49 8.63 -5.12 17.02
N ARG A 50 9.28 -5.31 15.85
CA ARG A 50 8.72 -4.92 14.55
C ARG A 50 7.35 -5.55 14.31
N GLU A 51 7.23 -6.87 14.55
CA GLU A 51 5.96 -7.59 14.41
C GLU A 51 4.90 -7.04 15.38
N THR A 52 5.29 -6.72 16.61
CA THR A 52 4.41 -6.11 17.62
C THR A 52 3.91 -4.74 17.15
N TYR A 53 4.81 -3.91 16.60
CA TYR A 53 4.46 -2.59 16.07
C TYR A 53 3.49 -2.71 14.90
N PHE A 54 3.77 -3.61 13.96
CA PHE A 54 2.89 -3.84 12.82
C PHE A 54 1.48 -4.26 13.25
N ARG A 55 1.38 -5.17 14.22
CA ARG A 55 0.06 -5.63 14.74
C ARG A 55 -0.68 -4.54 15.50
N LYS A 56 0.03 -3.78 16.34
CA LYS A 56 -0.59 -2.82 17.27
C LYS A 56 -0.88 -1.47 16.60
N TYR A 57 0.03 -0.99 15.78
CA TYR A 57 0.02 0.37 15.25
C TYR A 57 -0.14 0.43 13.72
N GLY A 58 -0.11 -0.71 13.03
CA GLY A 58 -0.24 -0.78 11.58
C GLY A 58 1.08 -0.73 10.82
N THR A 59 2.09 -0.05 11.36
CA THR A 59 3.45 0.03 10.79
C THR A 59 4.51 0.06 11.89
N SER A 60 5.76 -0.29 11.52
CA SER A 60 6.92 -0.12 12.41
C SER A 60 7.16 1.36 12.73
N LEU A 61 6.98 2.24 11.75
CA LEU A 61 7.11 3.69 11.91
C LEU A 61 6.21 4.22 13.03
N ALA A 62 4.90 3.90 12.98
CA ALA A 62 3.96 4.36 14.00
C ALA A 62 4.30 3.82 15.40
N GLY A 63 4.83 2.59 15.48
CA GLY A 63 5.32 2.02 16.74
C GLY A 63 6.55 2.75 17.29
N LEU A 64 7.52 3.06 16.42
CA LEU A 64 8.72 3.82 16.81
C LEU A 64 8.37 5.24 17.24
N GLN A 65 7.51 5.93 16.53
CA GLN A 65 7.01 7.26 16.92
C GLN A 65 6.27 7.26 18.27
N ASN A 66 5.58 6.15 18.61
CA ASN A 66 4.90 6.02 19.89
C ASN A 66 5.87 5.79 21.05
N ASP A 67 6.93 5.02 20.85
CA ASP A 67 7.83 4.58 21.92
C ASP A 67 9.03 5.55 22.13
N TYR A 68 9.36 6.39 21.11
CA TYR A 68 10.51 7.30 21.14
C TYR A 68 10.09 8.73 20.83
N ASN A 69 10.12 9.62 21.85
CA ASN A 69 9.60 11.01 21.76
C ASN A 69 10.32 11.89 20.73
N ASP A 70 11.63 11.68 20.52
CA ASP A 70 12.46 12.47 19.59
C ASP A 70 12.86 11.65 18.36
N PHE A 71 11.94 10.79 17.89
CA PHE A 71 12.19 9.90 16.77
C PHE A 71 12.36 10.68 15.46
N ASP A 72 13.51 10.48 14.79
CA ASP A 72 13.80 11.06 13.48
C ASP A 72 13.01 10.32 12.38
N THR A 73 11.79 10.80 12.15
CA THR A 73 10.87 10.22 11.16
C THR A 73 11.40 10.33 9.73
N ASP A 74 11.97 11.49 9.37
CA ASP A 74 12.45 11.72 8.01
C ASP A 74 13.70 10.88 7.72
N GLY A 75 14.65 10.82 8.68
CA GLY A 75 15.81 9.97 8.56
C GLY A 75 15.46 8.47 8.50
N TYR A 76 14.43 8.05 9.24
CA TYR A 76 13.93 6.67 9.13
C TYR A 76 13.37 6.39 7.73
N VAL A 77 12.49 7.24 7.22
CA VAL A 77 11.83 7.06 5.92
C VAL A 77 12.86 7.03 4.80
N GLU A 78 13.84 7.93 4.81
CA GLU A 78 14.94 7.96 3.84
C GLU A 78 15.78 6.67 3.92
N TYR A 79 16.15 6.25 5.12
CA TYR A 79 16.98 5.05 5.32
C TYR A 79 16.30 3.78 4.81
N VAL A 80 15.04 3.54 5.19
CA VAL A 80 14.37 2.27 4.89
C VAL A 80 13.98 2.12 3.42
N HIS A 81 13.79 3.22 2.69
CA HIS A 81 13.44 3.23 1.27
C HIS A 81 14.64 3.51 0.33
N ASP A 82 15.86 3.62 0.85
CA ASP A 82 17.08 3.67 0.04
C ASP A 82 17.43 2.26 -0.47
N VAL A 83 16.68 1.76 -1.43
CA VAL A 83 16.79 0.41 -1.99
C VAL A 83 17.00 0.44 -3.51
N PRO A 84 17.71 -0.55 -4.08
CA PRO A 84 17.95 -0.62 -5.51
C PRO A 84 16.73 -1.22 -6.26
N TYR A 85 15.64 -0.45 -6.40
CA TYR A 85 14.35 -0.89 -6.97
C TYR A 85 14.49 -1.76 -8.23
N LYS A 86 15.35 -1.33 -9.18
CA LYS A 86 15.55 -2.01 -10.47
C LYS A 86 16.16 -3.41 -10.36
N ASN A 87 16.67 -3.79 -9.19
CA ASN A 87 17.14 -5.15 -8.94
C ASN A 87 16.00 -6.12 -8.65
N TYR A 88 14.84 -5.59 -8.25
CA TYR A 88 13.68 -6.37 -7.80
C TYR A 88 12.50 -6.29 -8.77
N ILE A 89 12.24 -5.11 -9.31
CA ILE A 89 11.11 -4.83 -10.19
C ILE A 89 11.59 -4.12 -11.46
N GLY A 90 10.86 -4.30 -12.55
CA GLY A 90 11.16 -3.67 -13.84
C GLY A 90 9.89 -3.40 -14.61
N THR A 91 10.02 -2.72 -15.76
CA THR A 91 8.89 -2.37 -16.61
C THR A 91 8.02 -3.58 -16.92
N ASN A 92 6.73 -3.47 -16.61
CA ASN A 92 5.75 -4.53 -16.79
C ASN A 92 4.74 -4.13 -17.87
N VAL A 93 4.98 -4.61 -19.10
CA VAL A 93 4.17 -4.25 -20.28
C VAL A 93 2.70 -4.68 -20.13
N ASP A 94 2.44 -5.82 -19.47
CA ASP A 94 1.07 -6.27 -19.25
C ASP A 94 0.36 -5.39 -18.22
N LEU A 95 1.05 -4.95 -17.18
CA LEU A 95 0.50 -4.00 -16.20
C LEU A 95 0.23 -2.63 -16.83
N ILE A 96 1.13 -2.12 -17.67
CA ILE A 96 0.91 -0.89 -18.44
C ILE A 96 -0.38 -0.98 -19.24
N ARG A 97 -0.57 -2.07 -19.99
CA ARG A 97 -1.78 -2.29 -20.80
C ARG A 97 -3.05 -2.35 -19.94
N GLU A 98 -2.98 -3.01 -18.78
CA GLU A 98 -4.10 -3.08 -17.85
C GLU A 98 -4.42 -1.71 -17.25
N MET A 99 -3.40 -0.93 -16.86
CA MET A 99 -3.60 0.44 -16.34
C MET A 99 -4.23 1.37 -17.38
N GLU A 100 -3.81 1.27 -18.65
CA GLU A 100 -4.41 2.02 -19.76
C GLU A 100 -5.88 1.63 -19.98
N ALA A 101 -6.21 0.35 -19.85
CA ALA A 101 -7.55 -0.18 -20.10
C ALA A 101 -8.56 0.10 -18.97
N VAL A 102 -8.11 0.39 -17.73
CA VAL A 102 -9.01 0.74 -16.62
C VAL A 102 -9.56 2.16 -16.84
N PRO A 103 -10.89 2.34 -16.99
CA PRO A 103 -11.49 3.62 -17.40
C PRO A 103 -11.67 4.62 -16.23
N LEU A 104 -11.20 4.29 -15.05
CA LEU A 104 -11.29 5.12 -13.83
C LEU A 104 -10.04 5.98 -13.62
N GLN A 105 -10.17 7.08 -12.89
CA GLN A 105 -9.02 7.78 -12.31
C GLN A 105 -8.28 6.83 -11.35
N LYS A 106 -6.97 6.95 -11.26
CA LYS A 106 -6.15 6.06 -10.45
C LYS A 106 -5.42 6.82 -9.38
N ALA A 107 -5.48 6.28 -8.16
CA ALA A 107 -4.78 6.81 -7.00
C ALA A 107 -3.97 5.70 -6.33
N VAL A 108 -2.84 6.09 -5.76
CA VAL A 108 -2.09 5.29 -4.80
C VAL A 108 -2.54 5.63 -3.39
N PHE A 109 -2.71 4.60 -2.55
CA PHE A 109 -2.95 4.73 -1.11
C PHE A 109 -2.04 3.79 -0.34
N THR A 110 -0.94 4.31 0.19
CA THR A 110 0.14 3.51 0.79
C THR A 110 0.50 3.95 2.21
N ASN A 111 1.01 3.03 3.02
CA ASN A 111 1.64 3.31 4.31
C ASN A 111 3.13 3.69 4.17
N SER A 112 3.69 3.63 2.97
CA SER A 112 5.03 4.09 2.62
C SER A 112 5.02 5.60 2.27
N ASP A 113 6.16 6.19 1.97
CA ASP A 113 6.27 7.59 1.57
C ASP A 113 6.14 7.77 0.05
N ARG A 114 5.99 9.03 -0.36
CA ARG A 114 5.82 9.42 -1.75
C ARG A 114 7.02 9.06 -2.64
N ASN A 115 8.25 9.12 -2.13
CA ASN A 115 9.44 8.81 -2.92
C ASN A 115 9.51 7.32 -3.21
N HIS A 116 9.22 6.47 -2.21
CA HIS A 116 9.07 5.03 -2.42
C HIS A 116 7.99 4.74 -3.47
N ALA A 117 6.81 5.34 -3.31
CA ALA A 117 5.71 5.20 -4.27
C ALA A 117 6.14 5.57 -5.69
N ALA A 118 6.76 6.75 -5.87
CA ALA A 118 7.22 7.22 -7.17
C ALA A 118 8.28 6.31 -7.79
N ASN A 119 9.23 5.80 -6.99
CA ASN A 119 10.27 4.89 -7.45
C ASN A 119 9.69 3.54 -7.92
N VAL A 120 8.72 3.00 -7.19
CA VAL A 120 8.01 1.76 -7.59
C VAL A 120 7.24 1.98 -8.88
N LEU A 121 6.41 3.01 -8.96
CA LEU A 121 5.61 3.32 -10.15
C LEU A 121 6.50 3.51 -11.39
N SER A 122 7.59 4.28 -11.24
CA SER A 122 8.55 4.52 -12.32
C SER A 122 9.29 3.25 -12.75
N ALA A 123 9.69 2.39 -11.80
CA ALA A 123 10.34 1.12 -12.12
C ALA A 123 9.40 0.17 -12.87
N LEU A 124 8.12 0.16 -12.55
CA LEU A 124 7.08 -0.62 -13.24
C LEU A 124 6.67 0.02 -14.58
N GLY A 125 6.96 1.30 -14.81
CA GLY A 125 6.59 2.05 -16.02
C GLY A 125 5.13 2.48 -16.05
N ILE A 126 4.52 2.76 -14.89
CA ILE A 126 3.10 3.08 -14.74
C ILE A 126 2.83 4.40 -14.02
N ASP A 127 3.85 5.21 -13.79
CA ASP A 127 3.76 6.48 -13.06
C ASP A 127 2.78 7.47 -13.69
N GLU A 128 2.70 7.54 -15.01
CA GLU A 128 1.81 8.43 -15.74
C GLU A 128 0.30 8.16 -15.54
N TYR A 129 -0.06 6.96 -15.08
CA TYR A 129 -1.46 6.59 -14.86
C TYR A 129 -2.02 7.05 -13.53
N PHE A 130 -1.19 7.45 -12.57
CA PHE A 130 -1.60 7.83 -11.21
C PHE A 130 -1.60 9.33 -11.01
N SER A 131 -2.78 9.91 -10.87
CA SER A 131 -2.94 11.37 -10.67
C SER A 131 -2.82 11.79 -9.21
N VAL A 132 -3.01 10.85 -8.26
CA VAL A 132 -3.00 11.11 -6.82
C VAL A 132 -2.17 10.05 -6.10
N ILE A 133 -1.35 10.49 -5.15
CA ILE A 133 -0.64 9.63 -4.19
C ILE A 133 -1.01 10.11 -2.79
N VAL A 134 -1.65 9.22 -2.01
CA VAL A 134 -1.89 9.40 -0.58
C VAL A 134 -0.93 8.50 0.17
N ASP A 135 0.12 9.11 0.68
CA ASP A 135 1.23 8.48 1.38
C ASP A 135 1.13 8.70 2.90
N VAL A 136 2.11 8.21 3.65
CA VAL A 136 2.16 8.34 5.11
C VAL A 136 2.17 9.79 5.58
N TYR A 137 2.76 10.72 4.81
CA TYR A 137 2.75 12.16 5.13
C TYR A 137 1.39 12.80 4.88
N ALA A 138 0.74 12.46 3.75
CA ALA A 138 -0.59 12.95 3.43
C ALA A 138 -1.64 12.49 4.47
N SER A 139 -1.49 11.29 5.01
CA SER A 139 -2.31 10.75 6.10
C SER A 139 -1.85 11.20 7.50
N LYS A 140 -0.88 12.14 7.60
CA LYS A 140 -0.35 12.67 8.87
C LYS A 140 0.15 11.57 9.80
N PHE A 141 0.83 10.58 9.24
CA PHE A 141 1.36 9.40 9.93
C PHE A 141 0.29 8.52 10.61
N ILE A 142 -0.97 8.63 10.18
CA ILE A 142 -2.04 7.71 10.56
C ILE A 142 -2.08 6.59 9.50
N PRO A 143 -1.58 5.38 9.81
CA PRO A 143 -1.49 4.32 8.80
C PRO A 143 -2.83 3.61 8.57
N LYS A 144 -2.99 2.98 7.40
CA LYS A 144 -4.01 1.94 7.21
C LYS A 144 -3.81 0.83 8.27
N PRO A 145 -4.87 0.27 8.85
CA PRO A 145 -6.29 0.44 8.55
C PRO A 145 -7.00 1.52 9.40
N ALA A 146 -6.31 2.43 10.04
CA ALA A 146 -6.97 3.43 10.87
C ALA A 146 -7.87 4.34 10.03
N LYS A 147 -9.11 4.61 10.49
CA LYS A 147 -10.10 5.44 9.78
C LYS A 147 -9.54 6.77 9.29
N GLY A 148 -8.70 7.44 10.10
CA GLY A 148 -8.11 8.74 9.75
C GLY A 148 -7.29 8.74 8.47
N SER A 149 -6.66 7.61 8.09
CA SER A 149 -5.97 7.50 6.81
C SER A 149 -6.95 7.47 5.63
N PHE A 150 -8.09 6.83 5.79
CA PHE A 150 -9.16 6.81 4.79
C PHE A 150 -9.86 8.18 4.68
N ASP A 151 -10.04 8.90 5.79
CA ASP A 151 -10.56 10.27 5.75
C ASP A 151 -9.63 11.17 4.91
N ALA A 152 -8.30 11.04 5.06
CA ALA A 152 -7.32 11.74 4.22
C ALA A 152 -7.38 11.32 2.75
N LEU A 153 -7.63 10.03 2.46
CA LEU A 153 -7.84 9.55 1.11
C LEU A 153 -9.05 10.22 0.46
N PHE A 154 -10.23 10.16 1.07
CA PHE A 154 -11.48 10.71 0.51
C PHE A 154 -11.43 12.23 0.35
N GLU A 155 -10.82 12.95 1.31
CA GLU A 155 -10.56 14.38 1.18
C GLU A 155 -9.70 14.69 -0.06
N ARG A 156 -8.68 13.86 -0.33
CA ARG A 156 -7.77 14.07 -1.44
C ARG A 156 -8.38 13.71 -2.80
N LEU A 157 -9.27 12.71 -2.83
CA LEU A 157 -9.98 12.28 -4.04
C LEU A 157 -11.20 13.13 -4.36
N ASP A 158 -11.72 13.89 -3.39
CA ASP A 158 -13.02 14.58 -3.48
C ASP A 158 -14.13 13.61 -3.94
N ALA A 159 -14.22 12.43 -3.30
CA ALA A 159 -15.09 11.33 -3.71
C ALA A 159 -15.77 10.67 -2.50
N ASP A 160 -16.99 10.15 -2.75
CA ASP A 160 -17.66 9.29 -1.79
C ASP A 160 -17.02 7.89 -1.77
N PRO A 161 -16.88 7.22 -0.61
CA PRO A 161 -16.37 5.86 -0.53
C PRO A 161 -17.02 4.87 -1.50
N SER A 162 -18.33 5.02 -1.76
CA SER A 162 -19.09 4.14 -2.66
C SER A 162 -18.69 4.26 -4.12
N GLU A 163 -17.98 5.34 -4.51
CA GLU A 163 -17.47 5.60 -5.85
C GLU A 163 -16.05 5.02 -6.05
N CYS A 164 -15.47 4.41 -5.01
CA CYS A 164 -14.09 3.93 -5.00
C CYS A 164 -14.02 2.40 -5.00
N VAL A 165 -13.13 1.85 -5.83
CA VAL A 165 -12.69 0.45 -5.77
C VAL A 165 -11.29 0.43 -5.20
N PHE A 166 -11.03 -0.36 -4.15
CA PHE A 166 -9.73 -0.43 -3.47
C PHE A 166 -9.12 -1.81 -3.59
N LEU A 167 -7.85 -1.85 -4.05
CA LEU A 167 -7.03 -3.06 -4.19
C LEU A 167 -5.90 -3.01 -3.16
N ASP A 168 -5.78 -4.05 -2.33
CA ASP A 168 -4.77 -4.14 -1.26
C ASP A 168 -4.51 -5.63 -0.96
N ASP A 169 -3.32 -5.99 -0.49
CA ASP A 169 -2.96 -7.35 -0.08
C ASP A 169 -3.35 -7.66 1.38
N GLN A 170 -3.66 -6.62 2.18
CA GLN A 170 -3.98 -6.75 3.60
C GLN A 170 -5.49 -6.74 3.85
N GLU A 171 -6.04 -7.87 4.26
CA GLU A 171 -7.49 -7.99 4.60
C GLU A 171 -7.96 -6.93 5.59
N ARG A 172 -7.17 -6.61 6.63
CA ARG A 172 -7.53 -5.60 7.63
C ARG A 172 -7.74 -4.21 7.02
N ASN A 173 -7.01 -3.85 5.96
CA ASN A 173 -7.18 -2.60 5.24
C ASN A 173 -8.49 -2.63 4.44
N LEU A 174 -8.77 -3.76 3.79
CA LEU A 174 -9.99 -3.98 3.04
C LEU A 174 -11.24 -4.04 3.93
N ASP A 175 -11.14 -4.61 5.14
CA ASP A 175 -12.22 -4.62 6.12
C ASP A 175 -12.65 -3.19 6.49
N MET A 176 -11.67 -2.31 6.76
CA MET A 176 -11.95 -0.91 7.03
C MET A 176 -12.55 -0.24 5.80
N ALA A 177 -11.96 -0.39 4.62
CA ALA A 177 -12.47 0.17 3.37
C ALA A 177 -13.92 -0.24 3.11
N LYS A 178 -14.23 -1.52 3.27
CA LYS A 178 -15.58 -2.08 3.11
C LYS A 178 -16.55 -1.50 4.12
N SER A 179 -16.14 -1.36 5.37
CA SER A 179 -16.98 -0.76 6.42
C SER A 179 -17.33 0.70 6.13
N LEU A 180 -16.50 1.40 5.35
CA LEU A 180 -16.73 2.78 4.89
C LEU A 180 -17.55 2.86 3.59
N GLY A 181 -17.78 1.73 2.90
CA GLY A 181 -18.61 1.65 1.71
C GLY A 181 -17.87 1.48 0.38
N MET A 182 -16.53 1.37 0.40
CA MET A 182 -15.74 1.05 -0.81
C MET A 182 -16.05 -0.35 -1.32
N THR A 183 -15.87 -0.58 -2.61
CA THR A 183 -15.75 -1.93 -3.17
C THR A 183 -14.30 -2.41 -3.02
N THR A 184 -14.11 -3.64 -2.57
CA THR A 184 -12.81 -4.15 -2.13
C THR A 184 -12.35 -5.35 -2.94
N ILE A 185 -11.07 -5.34 -3.34
CA ILE A 185 -10.41 -6.42 -4.07
C ILE A 185 -9.15 -6.83 -3.32
N LEU A 186 -9.15 -8.04 -2.78
CA LEU A 186 -7.96 -8.63 -2.16
C LEU A 186 -7.03 -9.16 -3.26
N VAL A 187 -5.78 -8.69 -3.25
CA VAL A 187 -4.70 -9.23 -4.09
C VAL A 187 -3.93 -10.24 -3.25
N ARG A 188 -4.21 -11.53 -3.45
CA ARG A 188 -3.57 -12.61 -2.71
C ARG A 188 -2.71 -13.44 -3.65
N HIS A 189 -1.40 -13.20 -3.64
CA HIS A 189 -0.46 -13.88 -4.55
C HIS A 189 -0.33 -15.38 -4.27
N GLU A 190 -0.53 -15.81 -3.03
CA GLU A 190 -0.41 -17.21 -2.60
C GLU A 190 -1.46 -17.56 -1.54
N GLY A 191 -1.83 -18.82 -1.50
CA GLY A 191 -2.75 -19.37 -0.51
C GLY A 191 -4.22 -19.34 -0.93
N GLU A 192 -5.00 -20.18 -0.28
CA GLU A 192 -6.46 -20.27 -0.40
C GLU A 192 -7.08 -19.88 0.94
N GLY A 193 -8.29 -19.39 0.94
CA GLY A 193 -9.04 -19.10 2.13
C GLY A 193 -10.19 -18.14 1.87
N ASP A 194 -11.16 -18.17 2.78
CA ASP A 194 -12.25 -17.22 2.78
C ASP A 194 -11.72 -15.79 3.04
N THR A 195 -12.38 -14.82 2.45
CA THR A 195 -12.10 -13.40 2.67
C THR A 195 -13.40 -12.63 2.81
N SER A 196 -13.33 -11.53 3.55
CA SER A 196 -14.43 -10.57 3.67
C SER A 196 -14.48 -9.61 2.47
N ALA A 197 -13.41 -9.49 1.67
CA ALA A 197 -13.37 -8.63 0.49
C ALA A 197 -14.45 -9.03 -0.55
N ASP A 198 -14.90 -8.07 -1.35
CA ASP A 198 -15.92 -8.33 -2.37
C ASP A 198 -15.40 -9.22 -3.50
N TYR A 199 -14.09 -9.12 -3.78
CA TYR A 199 -13.37 -9.94 -4.76
C TYR A 199 -12.02 -10.38 -4.20
N CYS A 200 -11.54 -11.55 -4.66
CA CYS A 200 -10.19 -12.04 -4.40
C CYS A 200 -9.56 -12.44 -5.73
N VAL A 201 -8.32 -11.99 -5.96
CA VAL A 201 -7.57 -12.22 -7.20
C VAL A 201 -6.14 -12.63 -6.89
N SER A 202 -5.48 -13.32 -7.83
CA SER A 202 -4.11 -13.79 -7.64
C SER A 202 -3.03 -12.72 -7.89
N ASN A 203 -3.37 -11.63 -8.58
CA ASN A 203 -2.44 -10.57 -8.93
C ASN A 203 -3.19 -9.31 -9.37
N VAL A 204 -2.45 -8.21 -9.49
CA VAL A 204 -3.02 -6.91 -9.87
C VAL A 204 -3.64 -6.89 -11.28
N LEU A 205 -3.14 -7.70 -12.22
CA LEU A 205 -3.70 -7.75 -13.59
C LEU A 205 -5.13 -8.28 -13.58
N GLU A 206 -5.37 -9.33 -12.80
CA GLU A 206 -6.73 -9.83 -12.56
C GLU A 206 -7.59 -8.80 -11.83
N GLY A 207 -7.01 -8.08 -10.86
CA GLY A 207 -7.67 -6.98 -10.17
C GLY A 207 -8.14 -5.88 -11.12
N CYS A 208 -7.28 -5.44 -12.03
CA CYS A 208 -7.64 -4.48 -13.09
C CYS A 208 -8.78 -5.01 -13.98
N SER A 209 -8.75 -6.32 -14.30
CA SER A 209 -9.84 -6.96 -15.06
C SER A 209 -11.17 -6.93 -14.29
N VAL A 210 -11.17 -7.11 -12.96
CA VAL A 210 -12.38 -6.97 -12.12
C VAL A 210 -12.86 -5.52 -12.16
N VAL A 211 -11.97 -4.53 -11.97
CA VAL A 211 -12.34 -3.10 -12.03
C VAL A 211 -13.02 -2.76 -13.35
N ARG A 212 -12.48 -3.20 -14.49
CA ARG A 212 -13.14 -2.96 -15.81
C ARG A 212 -14.55 -3.54 -15.89
N LYS A 213 -14.76 -4.74 -15.34
CA LYS A 213 -16.09 -5.38 -15.33
C LYS A 213 -17.10 -4.64 -14.46
N LEU A 214 -16.65 -3.96 -13.42
CA LEU A 214 -17.49 -3.14 -12.55
C LEU A 214 -17.97 -1.85 -13.23
N CYS A 215 -17.29 -1.42 -14.30
CA CYS A 215 -17.58 -0.19 -15.04
C CYS A 215 -18.49 -0.41 -16.27
N VAL A 216 -18.97 -1.64 -16.50
CA VAL A 216 -19.86 -2.02 -17.61
C VAL A 216 -21.31 -2.26 -17.10
#